data_46978fdf87612e951e8c5475738b9b7c
#
_entry.id   46978fdf87612e951e8c5475738b9b7c
#
_cell.length_a   1.000
_cell.length_b   1.000
_cell.length_c   1.000
_cell.angle_alpha   90.00
_cell.angle_beta   90.00
_cell.angle_gamma   90.00
#
_symmetry.space_group_name_H-M   'P 1'
#
loop_
_entity.id
_entity.type
_entity.pdbx_description
1 polymer ?
#
loop_
_entity_poly.entity_id
_entity_poly.type
_entity_poly.pdbx_seq_one_letter_code
_entity_poly.pdbx_strand_id
1 'polypeptide(L)'
;ESREARDKALTALTDMERKIRELEAETKRMIAEAQGRGEKDKQSLLEEGRKVSRDIQEQVKAGIDIELAKAKADLTVEASLLAVDLAEGKIKSSINKQDHERIVKDYISSVGGRG
;
A
#
# COMPACT_ATOMS: atom_id res chain seq x y z
N GLU A 1 62.53 -48.87 30.24
CA GLU A 1 61.86 -48.74 28.93
C GLU A 1 60.35 -48.80 29.01
N SER A 2 59.77 -49.69 29.80
CA SER A 2 58.32 -49.78 29.96
C SER A 2 57.80 -48.58 30.73
N ARG A 3 58.61 -47.92 31.55
CA ARG A 3 58.27 -46.66 32.26
C ARG A 3 58.16 -45.48 31.30
N GLU A 4 59.15 -45.38 30.40
CA GLU A 4 59.11 -44.30 29.37
C GLU A 4 57.91 -44.46 28.43
N ALA A 5 57.63 -45.71 28.03
CA ALA A 5 56.46 -46.00 27.20
C ALA A 5 55.15 -45.66 27.92
N ARG A 6 55.04 -45.91 29.22
CA ARG A 6 53.92 -45.60 30.07
C ARG A 6 53.75 -44.06 30.22
N ASP A 7 54.87 -43.40 30.47
CA ASP A 7 54.86 -41.91 30.64
C ASP A 7 54.47 -41.22 29.37
N LYS A 8 54.94 -41.70 28.21
CA LYS A 8 54.53 -41.16 26.91
C LYS A 8 53.06 -41.41 26.62
N ALA A 9 52.56 -42.59 26.97
CA ALA A 9 51.14 -42.91 26.80
C ALA A 9 50.24 -42.03 27.70
N LEU A 10 50.66 -41.82 28.95
CA LEU A 10 49.94 -40.94 29.88
C LEU A 10 49.91 -39.48 29.41
N THR A 11 51.07 -39.00 28.90
CA THR A 11 51.15 -37.63 28.35
C THR A 11 50.26 -37.51 27.13
N ALA A 12 50.27 -38.46 26.23
CA ALA A 12 49.42 -38.47 25.06
C ALA A 12 47.94 -38.49 25.44
N LEU A 13 47.56 -39.27 26.45
CA LEU A 13 46.18 -39.32 26.94
C LEU A 13 45.73 -38.01 27.53
N THR A 14 46.58 -37.37 28.35
CA THR A 14 46.33 -36.06 28.95
C THR A 14 46.15 -35.01 27.87
N ASP A 15 47.02 -35.03 26.85
CA ASP A 15 46.94 -34.09 25.72
C ASP A 15 45.64 -34.28 24.91
N MET A 16 45.24 -35.51 24.70
CA MET A 16 43.96 -35.82 24.02
C MET A 16 42.77 -35.36 24.82
N GLU A 17 42.76 -35.59 26.13
CA GLU A 17 41.69 -35.13 27.02
C GLU A 17 41.58 -33.60 27.03
N ARG A 18 42.72 -32.92 27.03
CA ARG A 18 42.77 -31.49 26.92
C ARG A 18 42.18 -31.00 25.59
N LYS A 19 42.56 -31.59 24.47
CA LYS A 19 42.05 -31.24 23.15
C LYS A 19 40.56 -31.49 23.05
N ILE A 20 40.07 -32.58 23.63
CA ILE A 20 38.64 -32.85 23.67
C ILE A 20 37.87 -31.74 24.43
N ARG A 21 38.38 -31.33 25.59
CA ARG A 21 37.78 -30.24 26.38
C ARG A 21 37.81 -28.91 25.62
N GLU A 22 38.91 -28.60 24.94
CA GLU A 22 39.03 -27.41 24.10
C GLU A 22 38.06 -27.45 22.94
N LEU A 23 37.89 -28.57 22.28
CA LEU A 23 36.93 -28.76 21.20
C LEU A 23 35.49 -28.62 21.69
N GLU A 24 35.16 -29.18 22.86
CA GLU A 24 33.84 -29.04 23.46
C GLU A 24 33.53 -27.58 23.78
N ALA A 25 34.50 -26.88 24.38
CA ALA A 25 34.35 -25.43 24.69
C ALA A 25 34.18 -24.60 23.42
N GLU A 26 34.97 -24.90 22.38
CA GLU A 26 34.85 -24.22 21.08
C GLU A 26 33.51 -24.46 20.40
N THR A 27 33.04 -25.72 20.45
CA THR A 27 31.74 -26.10 19.89
C THR A 27 30.60 -25.36 20.58
N LYS A 28 30.65 -25.30 21.91
CA LYS A 28 29.66 -24.52 22.69
C LYS A 28 29.66 -23.03 22.31
N ARG A 29 30.86 -22.47 22.16
CA ARG A 29 31.03 -21.06 21.75
C ARG A 29 30.47 -20.83 20.35
N MET A 30 30.76 -21.72 19.40
CA MET A 30 30.25 -21.63 18.03
C MET A 30 28.72 -21.72 17.97
N ILE A 31 28.13 -22.62 18.75
CA ILE A 31 26.68 -22.76 18.86
C ILE A 31 26.07 -21.48 19.44
N ALA A 32 26.66 -20.95 20.52
CA ALA A 32 26.17 -19.70 21.12
C ALA A 32 26.26 -18.52 20.15
N GLU A 33 27.35 -18.41 19.42
CA GLU A 33 27.52 -17.36 18.39
C GLU A 33 26.52 -17.52 17.25
N ALA A 34 26.29 -18.74 16.80
CA ALA A 34 25.32 -19.03 15.75
C ALA A 34 23.89 -18.69 16.19
N GLN A 35 23.54 -19.03 17.44
CA GLN A 35 22.25 -18.68 18.02
C GLN A 35 22.08 -17.18 18.15
N GLY A 36 23.13 -16.47 18.61
CA GLY A 36 23.12 -15.04 18.71
C GLY A 36 22.93 -14.33 17.36
N ARG A 37 23.63 -14.82 16.33
CA ARG A 37 23.47 -14.31 14.96
C ARG A 37 22.07 -14.60 14.41
N GLY A 38 21.59 -15.82 14.64
CA GLY A 38 20.24 -16.21 14.21
C GLY A 38 19.17 -15.32 14.85
N GLU A 39 19.30 -15.01 16.13
CA GLU A 39 18.37 -14.11 16.83
C GLU A 39 18.44 -12.68 16.28
N LYS A 40 19.65 -12.16 16.02
CA LYS A 40 19.83 -10.84 15.39
C LYS A 40 19.23 -10.80 14.01
N ASP A 41 19.46 -11.81 13.19
CA ASP A 41 18.91 -11.90 11.84
C ASP A 41 17.38 -11.93 11.87
N LYS A 42 16.83 -12.71 12.80
CA LYS A 42 15.39 -12.77 13.03
C LYS A 42 14.81 -11.39 13.37
N GLN A 43 15.44 -10.68 14.30
CA GLN A 43 15.00 -9.34 14.69
C GLN A 43 15.08 -8.35 13.52
N SER A 44 16.18 -8.39 12.76
CA SER A 44 16.36 -7.54 11.57
C SER A 44 15.30 -7.82 10.53
N LEU A 45 15.00 -9.09 10.26
CA LEU A 45 13.96 -9.48 9.31
C LEU A 45 12.57 -9.02 9.75
N LEU A 46 12.27 -9.14 11.06
CA LEU A 46 11.00 -8.65 11.61
C LEU A 46 10.86 -7.13 11.49
N GLU A 47 11.92 -6.38 11.79
CA GLU A 47 11.94 -4.92 11.64
C GLU A 47 11.77 -4.49 10.19
N GLU A 48 12.52 -5.14 9.29
CA GLU A 48 12.42 -4.88 7.85
C GLU A 48 11.02 -5.21 7.32
N GLY A 49 10.47 -6.35 7.73
CA GLY A 49 9.11 -6.75 7.38
C GLY A 49 8.06 -5.75 7.85
N ARG A 50 8.19 -5.24 9.06
CA ARG A 50 7.28 -4.21 9.60
C ARG A 50 7.40 -2.90 8.85
N LYS A 51 8.62 -2.51 8.48
CA LYS A 51 8.87 -1.30 7.70
C LYS A 51 8.25 -1.42 6.32
N VAL A 52 8.48 -2.54 5.62
CA VAL A 52 7.89 -2.79 4.30
C VAL A 52 6.37 -2.80 4.39
N SER A 53 5.80 -3.42 5.42
CA SER A 53 4.35 -3.44 5.64
C SER A 53 3.79 -2.04 5.82
N ARG A 54 4.44 -1.19 6.62
CA ARG A 54 4.03 0.21 6.80
C ARG A 54 4.12 0.99 5.50
N ASP A 55 5.21 0.82 4.75
CA ASP A 55 5.39 1.50 3.46
C ASP A 55 4.30 1.12 2.47
N ILE A 56 3.95 -0.17 2.41
CA ILE A 56 2.86 -0.65 1.56
C ILE A 56 1.52 -0.05 2.00
N GLN A 57 1.24 -0.01 3.30
CA GLN A 57 0.01 0.59 3.83
C GLN A 57 -0.08 2.08 3.49
N GLU A 58 1.02 2.82 3.61
CA GLU A 58 1.08 4.23 3.23
C GLU A 58 0.86 4.44 1.73
N GLN A 59 1.46 3.60 0.89
CA GLN A 59 1.27 3.65 -0.56
C GLN A 59 -0.17 3.35 -0.94
N VAL A 60 -0.78 2.35 -0.34
CA VAL A 60 -2.19 2.00 -0.57
C VAL A 60 -3.10 3.14 -0.15
N LYS A 61 -2.85 3.73 1.02
CA LYS A 61 -3.62 4.86 1.52
C LYS A 61 -3.51 6.07 0.60
N ALA A 62 -2.29 6.40 0.17
CA ALA A 62 -2.06 7.48 -0.79
C ALA A 62 -2.76 7.22 -2.12
N GLY A 63 -2.72 5.97 -2.61
CA GLY A 63 -3.43 5.55 -3.81
C GLY A 63 -4.94 5.69 -3.69
N ILE A 64 -5.51 5.31 -2.56
CA ILE A 64 -6.94 5.47 -2.27
C ILE A 64 -7.32 6.95 -2.25
N ASP A 65 -6.51 7.80 -1.62
CA ASP A 65 -6.75 9.25 -1.55
C ASP A 65 -6.75 9.87 -2.96
N ILE A 66 -5.83 9.46 -3.82
CA ILE A 66 -5.76 9.89 -5.22
C ILE A 66 -6.99 9.43 -5.99
N GLU A 67 -7.40 8.17 -5.84
CA GLU A 67 -8.58 7.61 -6.50
C GLU A 67 -9.87 8.30 -6.04
N LEU A 68 -9.99 8.60 -4.75
CA LEU A 68 -11.12 9.36 -4.21
C LEU A 68 -11.18 10.78 -4.76
N ALA A 69 -10.05 11.47 -4.82
CA ALA A 69 -9.97 12.82 -5.38
C ALA A 69 -10.38 12.83 -6.85
N LYS A 70 -9.90 11.83 -7.61
CA LYS A 70 -10.26 11.66 -9.01
C LYS A 70 -11.75 11.37 -9.20
N ALA A 71 -12.30 10.47 -8.40
CA ALA A 71 -13.73 10.13 -8.43
C ALA A 71 -14.60 11.35 -8.10
N LYS A 72 -14.20 12.17 -7.12
CA LYS A 72 -14.89 13.43 -6.79
C LYS A 72 -14.84 14.43 -7.93
N ALA A 73 -13.68 14.57 -8.57
CA ALA A 73 -13.52 15.45 -9.73
C ALA A 73 -14.40 15.00 -10.90
N ASP A 74 -14.42 13.70 -11.19
CA ASP A 74 -15.25 13.11 -12.24
C ASP A 74 -16.75 13.32 -11.96
N LEU A 75 -17.17 13.09 -10.72
CA LEU A 75 -18.56 13.34 -10.29
C LEU A 75 -18.94 14.81 -10.41
N THR A 76 -18.04 15.73 -10.06
CA THR A 76 -18.27 17.16 -10.19
C THR A 76 -18.45 17.55 -11.65
N VAL A 77 -17.64 17.00 -12.55
CA VAL A 77 -17.79 17.24 -13.99
C VAL A 77 -19.13 16.68 -14.51
N GLU A 78 -19.47 15.45 -14.16
CA GLU A 78 -20.75 14.84 -14.55
C GLU A 78 -21.96 15.63 -14.03
N ALA A 79 -21.92 16.03 -12.77
CA ALA A 79 -23.00 16.84 -12.17
C ALA A 79 -23.10 18.20 -12.85
N SER A 80 -21.98 18.84 -13.20
CA SER A 80 -21.96 20.11 -13.92
C SER A 80 -22.54 20.00 -15.31
N LEU A 81 -22.17 18.93 -16.05
CA LEU A 81 -22.70 18.64 -17.39
C LEU A 81 -24.23 18.39 -17.33
N LEU A 82 -24.66 17.61 -16.37
CA LEU A 82 -26.09 17.35 -16.17
C LEU A 82 -26.86 18.63 -15.83
N ALA A 83 -26.28 19.47 -14.98
CA ALA A 83 -26.90 20.78 -14.63
C ALA A 83 -27.02 21.67 -15.86
N VAL A 84 -26.01 21.73 -16.71
CA VAL A 84 -26.02 22.46 -17.97
C VAL A 84 -27.11 21.92 -18.91
N ASP A 85 -27.17 20.61 -19.07
CA ASP A 85 -28.17 19.95 -19.92
C ASP A 85 -29.61 20.26 -19.44
N LEU A 86 -29.84 20.19 -18.13
CA LEU A 86 -31.11 20.50 -17.53
C LEU A 86 -31.47 21.96 -17.73
N ALA A 87 -30.51 22.88 -17.56
CA ALA A 87 -30.68 24.31 -17.77
C ALA A 87 -31.00 24.62 -19.23
N GLU A 88 -30.28 24.00 -20.19
CA GLU A 88 -30.56 24.15 -21.62
C GLU A 88 -31.95 23.65 -21.97
N GLY A 89 -32.31 22.46 -21.50
CA GLY A 89 -33.64 21.90 -21.72
C GLY A 89 -34.74 22.76 -21.18
N LYS A 90 -34.55 23.35 -20.02
CA LYS A 90 -35.50 24.25 -19.39
C LYS A 90 -35.63 25.58 -20.16
N ILE A 91 -34.51 26.15 -20.62
CA ILE A 91 -34.49 27.35 -21.44
C ILE A 91 -35.19 27.09 -22.79
N LYS A 92 -34.87 26.02 -23.48
CA LYS A 92 -35.51 25.62 -24.74
C LYS A 92 -37.02 25.46 -24.57
N SER A 93 -37.44 24.79 -23.51
CA SER A 93 -38.85 24.58 -23.21
C SER A 93 -39.56 25.94 -22.95
N SER A 94 -38.92 26.82 -22.21
CA SER A 94 -39.43 28.18 -21.91
C SER A 94 -39.50 29.04 -23.16
N ILE A 95 -38.46 29.04 -24.00
CA ILE A 95 -38.42 29.78 -25.27
C ILE A 95 -39.51 29.26 -26.22
N ASN A 96 -39.65 27.97 -26.39
CA ASN A 96 -40.66 27.38 -27.24
C ASN A 96 -42.07 27.75 -26.77
N LYS A 97 -42.32 27.77 -25.50
CA LYS A 97 -43.59 28.16 -24.90
C LYS A 97 -43.87 29.64 -25.14
N GLN A 98 -42.89 30.49 -24.93
CA GLN A 98 -43.02 31.96 -25.20
C GLN A 98 -43.20 32.23 -26.67
N ASP A 99 -42.47 31.55 -27.55
CA ASP A 99 -42.62 31.70 -29.00
C ASP A 99 -44.01 31.24 -29.47
N HIS A 100 -44.48 30.13 -28.94
CA HIS A 100 -45.83 29.65 -29.24
C HIS A 100 -46.90 30.65 -28.76
N GLU A 101 -46.80 31.18 -27.59
CA GLU A 101 -47.70 32.20 -27.06
C GLU A 101 -47.64 33.47 -27.89
N ARG A 102 -46.46 33.88 -28.34
CA ARG A 102 -46.29 35.04 -29.23
C ARG A 102 -46.94 34.81 -30.57
N ILE A 103 -46.78 33.67 -31.19
CA ILE A 103 -47.36 33.31 -32.46
C ILE A 103 -48.91 33.34 -32.35
N VAL A 104 -49.45 32.72 -31.32
CA VAL A 104 -50.88 32.73 -31.04
C VAL A 104 -51.40 34.11 -30.82
N LYS A 105 -50.70 34.92 -30.04
CA LYS A 105 -51.05 36.32 -29.73
C LYS A 105 -51.01 37.17 -30.99
N ASP A 106 -49.98 37.04 -31.82
CA ASP A 106 -49.85 37.77 -33.08
C ASP A 106 -50.95 37.36 -34.07
N TYR A 107 -51.28 36.08 -34.10
CA TYR A 107 -52.39 35.57 -34.93
C TYR A 107 -53.73 36.15 -34.50
N ILE A 108 -54.03 36.14 -33.21
CA ILE A 108 -55.23 36.70 -32.63
C ILE A 108 -55.31 38.18 -32.92
N SER A 109 -54.24 38.94 -32.74
CA SER A 109 -54.14 40.39 -33.01
C SER A 109 -54.34 40.67 -34.49
N SER A 110 -53.78 39.84 -35.39
CA SER A 110 -53.95 39.98 -36.83
C SER A 110 -55.38 39.70 -37.27
N VAL A 111 -56.02 38.67 -36.70
CA VAL A 111 -57.43 38.35 -37.01
C VAL A 111 -58.39 39.43 -36.39
N GLY A 112 -58.11 39.85 -35.17
CA GLY A 112 -58.90 40.89 -34.48
C GLY A 112 -58.80 42.24 -35.12
N GLY A 113 -57.70 42.59 -35.78
CA GLY A 113 -57.49 43.85 -36.50
C GLY A 113 -58.17 43.90 -37.85
N ARG A 114 -58.74 42.83 -38.34
CA ARG A 114 -59.49 42.77 -39.61
C ARG A 114 -60.98 42.89 -39.44
N GLY A 115 -61.39 42.80 -38.23
CA GLY A 115 -62.79 42.90 -37.89
C GLY A 115 -63.10 44.29 -37.45
#